data_e097c5e2c13bfbe44462ff4fb0a498e9
#
_entry.id   e097c5e2c13bfbe44462ff4fb0a498e9
#
_cell.length_a   1.000
_cell.length_b   1.000
_cell.length_c   1.000
_cell.angle_alpha   90.00
_cell.angle_beta   90.00
_cell.angle_gamma   90.00
#
_symmetry.space_group_name_H-M   'P 1'
#
loop_
_entity.id
_entity.type
_entity.pdbx_description
1 polymer ?
#
loop_
_entity_poly.entity_id
_entity_poly.type
_entity_poly.pdbx_seq_one_letter_code
_entity_poly.pdbx_strand_id
1 'polypeptide(L)'
;MIDKIAFRSLSYGLYLVTAQDGEKQAGCVVNTFSQVTSSPAQASIAINKDNFTTGVITASGMFEVSVLAQDAPMELIGRFGFHSSADTDKFQETETRVDEAGVPYVAEHTVAHFCVKVKQTMDLGTHLYIM
;
A
#
# COMPACT_ATOMS: atom_id res chain seq x y z
N MET A 1 28.53 -11.50 4.65
CA MET A 1 27.60 -11.00 5.70
C MET A 1 27.12 -9.62 5.32
N ILE A 2 25.83 -9.40 5.41
CA ILE A 2 25.23 -8.11 5.06
C ILE A 2 25.24 -7.19 6.27
N ASP A 3 25.77 -5.97 6.07
CA ASP A 3 25.66 -4.90 7.06
C ASP A 3 24.24 -4.31 6.97
N LYS A 4 23.40 -4.65 7.95
CA LYS A 4 22.01 -4.18 7.98
C LYS A 4 21.90 -2.65 8.09
N ILE A 5 22.92 -1.98 8.61
CA ILE A 5 22.93 -0.52 8.72
C ILE A 5 22.99 0.11 7.33
N ALA A 6 23.63 -0.56 6.36
CA ALA A 6 23.72 -0.07 4.99
C ALA A 6 22.34 0.11 4.33
N PHE A 7 21.32 -0.66 4.74
CA PHE A 7 19.97 -0.49 4.23
C PHE A 7 19.38 0.90 4.50
N ARG A 8 19.85 1.56 5.56
CA ARG A 8 19.38 2.92 5.89
C ARG A 8 19.83 3.97 4.88
N SER A 9 20.80 3.62 4.04
CA SER A 9 21.27 4.51 2.97
C SER A 9 20.40 4.47 1.72
N LEU A 10 19.46 3.52 1.65
CA LEU A 10 18.52 3.42 0.53
C LEU A 10 17.49 4.53 0.62
N SER A 11 17.26 5.19 -0.51
CA SER A 11 16.16 6.16 -0.63
C SER A 11 14.88 5.44 -1.02
N TYR A 12 13.78 5.85 -0.41
CA TYR A 12 12.46 5.32 -0.74
C TYR A 12 11.39 6.36 -0.40
N GLY A 13 10.25 6.24 -1.06
CA GLY A 13 9.08 7.05 -0.74
C GLY A 13 8.20 6.38 0.30
N LEU A 14 7.17 7.08 0.73
CA LEU A 14 6.09 6.53 1.53
C LEU A 14 4.82 6.50 0.70
N TYR A 15 4.12 5.40 0.77
CA TYR A 15 2.93 5.14 -0.04
C TYR A 15 1.82 4.59 0.83
N LEU A 16 0.59 4.98 0.51
CA LEU A 16 -0.60 4.38 1.11
C LEU A 16 -1.12 3.31 0.16
N VAL A 17 -1.24 2.11 0.66
CA VAL A 17 -1.80 1.00 -0.09
C VAL A 17 -3.19 0.74 0.44
N THR A 18 -4.19 0.73 -0.44
CA THR A 18 -5.58 0.55 -0.07
C THR A 18 -6.23 -0.51 -0.94
N ALA A 19 -7.19 -1.23 -0.37
CA ALA A 19 -7.87 -2.32 -1.06
C ALA A 19 -9.26 -2.54 -0.47
N GLN A 20 -10.09 -3.25 -1.21
CA GLN A 20 -11.42 -3.62 -0.75
C GLN A 20 -11.79 -5.00 -1.28
N ASP A 21 -12.32 -5.84 -0.39
CA ASP A 21 -12.87 -7.14 -0.73
C ASP A 21 -14.28 -7.22 -0.15
N GLY A 22 -15.29 -7.12 -1.02
CA GLY A 22 -16.67 -6.99 -0.58
C GLY A 22 -16.86 -5.74 0.28
N GLU A 23 -17.24 -5.92 1.54
CA GLU A 23 -17.41 -4.81 2.48
C GLU A 23 -16.12 -4.49 3.28
N LYS A 24 -15.10 -5.32 3.15
CA LYS A 24 -13.85 -5.14 3.88
C LYS A 24 -12.97 -4.12 3.17
N GLN A 25 -12.77 -2.97 3.78
CA GLN A 25 -11.82 -1.96 3.34
C GLN A 25 -10.57 -2.04 4.20
N ALA A 26 -9.41 -1.90 3.58
CA ALA A 26 -8.14 -1.95 4.29
C ALA A 26 -7.14 -0.98 3.69
N GLY A 27 -6.22 -0.53 4.52
CA GLY A 27 -5.13 0.33 4.07
C GLY A 27 -3.98 0.31 5.04
N CYS A 28 -2.79 0.55 4.52
CA CYS A 28 -1.56 0.63 5.32
C CYS A 28 -0.53 1.50 4.62
N VAL A 29 0.54 1.82 5.34
CA VAL A 29 1.68 2.56 4.80
C VAL A 29 2.76 1.56 4.44
N VAL A 30 3.34 1.71 3.25
CA VAL A 30 4.51 0.94 2.83
C VAL A 30 5.58 1.88 2.30
N ASN A 31 6.83 1.46 2.37
CA ASN A 31 7.97 2.13 1.73
C ASN A 31 8.58 1.27 0.62
N THR A 32 7.94 0.16 0.29
CA THR A 32 8.49 -0.87 -0.59
C THR A 32 7.86 -0.89 -1.98
N PHE A 33 7.07 0.14 -2.32
CA PHE A 33 6.52 0.25 -3.66
C PHE A 33 7.63 0.59 -4.65
N SER A 34 7.65 -0.11 -5.78
CA SER A 34 8.69 0.08 -6.78
C SER A 34 8.13 -0.16 -8.17
N GLN A 35 8.51 0.69 -9.10
CA GLN A 35 8.25 0.43 -10.52
C GLN A 35 9.20 -0.67 -10.99
N VAL A 36 8.67 -1.71 -11.60
CA VAL A 36 9.46 -2.84 -12.11
C VAL A 36 9.78 -2.65 -13.58
N THR A 37 8.76 -2.38 -14.39
CA THR A 37 8.91 -2.10 -15.82
C THR A 37 7.98 -0.97 -16.23
N SER A 38 8.32 -0.27 -17.31
CA SER A 38 7.49 0.81 -17.84
C SER A 38 6.63 0.38 -19.02
N SER A 39 7.07 -0.61 -19.78
CA SER A 39 6.36 -1.09 -20.97
C SER A 39 6.55 -2.60 -21.11
N PRO A 40 5.61 -3.41 -20.65
CA PRO A 40 4.36 -3.03 -19.97
C PRO A 40 4.60 -2.41 -18.60
N ALA A 41 3.67 -1.57 -18.15
CA ALA A 41 3.75 -0.94 -16.84
C ALA A 41 3.51 -1.99 -15.75
N GLN A 42 4.50 -2.19 -14.89
CA GLN A 42 4.44 -3.15 -13.79
C GLN A 42 5.10 -2.56 -12.55
N ALA A 43 4.52 -2.86 -11.39
CA ALA A 43 5.02 -2.38 -10.10
C ALA A 43 4.93 -3.50 -9.08
N SER A 44 5.62 -3.32 -7.96
CA SER A 44 5.66 -4.32 -6.90
C SER A 44 5.63 -3.69 -5.52
N ILE A 45 5.16 -4.44 -4.54
CA ILE A 45 5.28 -4.13 -3.11
C ILE A 45 5.73 -5.38 -2.37
N ALA A 46 6.42 -5.16 -1.25
CA ALA A 46 6.64 -6.20 -0.25
C ALA A 46 5.83 -5.80 1.00
N ILE A 47 4.88 -6.61 1.40
CA ILE A 47 3.97 -6.29 2.48
C ILE A 47 3.97 -7.41 3.52
N ASN A 48 3.92 -7.03 4.80
CA ASN A 48 3.95 -8.01 5.89
C ASN A 48 2.72 -8.91 5.82
N LYS A 49 2.93 -10.22 5.94
CA LYS A 49 1.86 -11.21 5.89
C LYS A 49 0.82 -11.03 7.00
N ASP A 50 1.23 -10.50 8.14
CA ASP A 50 0.34 -10.29 9.28
C ASP A 50 -0.47 -9.00 9.16
N ASN A 51 -0.20 -8.18 8.14
CA ASN A 51 -0.98 -6.98 7.90
C ASN A 51 -2.35 -7.37 7.36
N PHE A 52 -3.42 -6.82 7.97
CA PHE A 52 -4.79 -7.10 7.53
C PHE A 52 -4.99 -6.78 6.05
N THR A 53 -4.36 -5.71 5.58
CA THR A 53 -4.44 -5.27 4.18
C THR A 53 -3.95 -6.35 3.21
N THR A 54 -2.94 -7.13 3.59
CA THR A 54 -2.40 -8.20 2.75
C THR A 54 -3.46 -9.22 2.38
N GLY A 55 -4.26 -9.65 3.35
CA GLY A 55 -5.36 -10.58 3.13
C GLY A 55 -6.43 -10.01 2.20
N VAL A 56 -6.75 -8.72 2.35
CA VAL A 56 -7.73 -8.06 1.50
C VAL A 56 -7.23 -7.98 0.05
N ILE A 57 -5.95 -7.65 -0.15
CA ILE A 57 -5.34 -7.59 -1.48
C ILE A 57 -5.35 -8.96 -2.15
N THR A 58 -4.94 -10.00 -1.44
CA THR A 58 -4.88 -11.35 -2.02
C THR A 58 -6.26 -11.88 -2.36
N ALA A 59 -7.27 -11.55 -1.58
CA ALA A 59 -8.65 -11.95 -1.84
C ALA A 59 -9.26 -11.20 -3.03
N SER A 60 -9.03 -9.89 -3.12
CA SER A 60 -9.63 -9.06 -4.18
C SER A 60 -8.85 -9.08 -5.49
N GLY A 61 -7.55 -9.29 -5.43
CA GLY A 61 -6.68 -9.29 -6.60
C GLY A 61 -6.31 -7.91 -7.13
N MET A 62 -6.67 -6.84 -6.42
CA MET A 62 -6.38 -5.46 -6.83
C MET A 62 -6.11 -4.58 -5.62
N PHE A 63 -5.33 -3.54 -5.82
CA PHE A 63 -5.11 -2.51 -4.81
C PHE A 63 -4.75 -1.18 -5.46
N GLU A 64 -4.96 -0.09 -4.72
CA GLU A 64 -4.52 1.24 -5.13
C GLU A 64 -3.29 1.64 -4.33
N VAL A 65 -2.40 2.37 -4.96
CA VAL A 65 -1.24 2.98 -4.33
C VAL A 65 -1.37 4.48 -4.45
N SER A 66 -1.37 5.17 -3.33
CA SER A 66 -1.39 6.64 -3.30
C SER A 66 -0.01 7.13 -2.90
N VAL A 67 0.58 7.97 -3.74
CA VAL A 67 1.90 8.55 -3.49
C VAL A 67 1.74 9.75 -2.58
N LEU A 68 2.29 9.69 -1.37
CA LEU A 68 2.16 10.76 -0.39
C LEU A 68 2.95 11.99 -0.82
N ALA A 69 2.35 13.17 -0.64
CA ALA A 69 3.05 14.44 -0.80
C ALA A 69 4.08 14.61 0.32
N GLN A 70 5.12 15.42 0.08
CA GLN A 70 6.16 15.67 1.08
C GLN A 70 5.61 16.30 2.35
N ASP A 71 4.54 17.09 2.25
CA ASP A 71 3.92 17.76 3.37
C ASP A 71 2.78 16.97 4.02
N ALA A 72 2.65 15.68 3.70
CA ALA A 72 1.63 14.85 4.31
C ALA A 72 1.81 14.81 5.82
N PRO A 73 0.75 15.08 6.60
CA PRO A 73 0.88 15.16 8.06
C PRO A 73 1.07 13.80 8.68
N MET A 74 1.81 13.77 9.81
CA MET A 74 2.02 12.53 10.56
C MET A 74 0.71 11.89 11.03
N GLU A 75 -0.32 12.69 11.23
CA GLU A 75 -1.65 12.17 11.58
C GLU A 75 -2.19 11.21 10.52
N LEU A 76 -2.06 11.57 9.25
CA LEU A 76 -2.48 10.72 8.15
C LEU A 76 -1.61 9.45 8.07
N ILE A 77 -0.30 9.62 8.15
CA ILE A 77 0.65 8.50 8.12
C ILE A 77 0.40 7.56 9.30
N GLY A 78 0.18 8.11 10.48
CA GLY A 78 -0.09 7.32 11.68
C GLY A 78 -1.41 6.55 11.61
N ARG A 79 -2.44 7.17 11.01
CA ARG A 79 -3.75 6.54 10.85
C ARG A 79 -3.65 5.24 10.04
N PHE A 80 -2.86 5.24 8.97
CA PHE A 80 -2.69 4.06 8.12
C PHE A 80 -1.51 3.18 8.55
N GLY A 81 -0.50 3.75 9.20
CA GLY A 81 0.74 3.04 9.53
C GLY A 81 0.78 2.40 10.92
N PHE A 82 0.08 3.01 11.91
CA PHE A 82 0.17 2.56 13.30
C PHE A 82 -1.07 1.82 13.80
N HIS A 83 -2.11 1.70 12.98
CA HIS A 83 -3.35 1.03 13.34
C HIS A 83 -3.68 -0.05 12.32
N SER A 84 -4.25 -1.16 12.78
CA SER A 84 -4.72 -2.21 11.88
C SER A 84 -6.09 -1.86 11.32
N SER A 85 -6.31 -2.15 10.05
CA SER A 85 -7.64 -2.02 9.44
C SER A 85 -8.65 -3.04 9.99
N ALA A 86 -8.17 -4.09 10.68
CA ALA A 86 -9.05 -5.03 11.36
C ALA A 86 -9.78 -4.38 12.54
N ASP A 87 -9.14 -3.40 13.21
CA ASP A 87 -9.66 -2.78 14.42
C ASP A 87 -10.14 -1.35 14.21
N THR A 88 -9.75 -0.69 13.12
CA THR A 88 -9.98 0.73 12.90
C THR A 88 -10.45 0.97 11.48
N ASP A 89 -11.54 1.72 11.32
CA ASP A 89 -11.95 2.22 10.01
C ASP A 89 -11.14 3.47 9.69
N LYS A 90 -10.07 3.27 8.92
CA LYS A 90 -9.15 4.34 8.55
C LYS A 90 -9.74 5.32 7.54
N PHE A 91 -10.78 4.91 6.83
CA PHE A 91 -11.38 5.69 5.74
C PHE A 91 -12.40 6.70 6.24
N GLN A 92 -12.94 6.52 7.44
CA GLN A 92 -13.99 7.37 7.98
C GLN A 92 -13.54 8.82 8.17
N GLU A 93 -12.28 9.05 8.56
CA GLU A 93 -11.73 10.38 8.83
C GLU A 93 -10.80 10.86 7.70
N THR A 94 -10.76 10.15 6.59
CA THR A 94 -9.84 10.41 5.50
C THR A 94 -10.63 10.69 4.23
N GLU A 95 -10.24 11.72 3.47
CA GLU A 95 -10.85 11.95 2.15
C GLU A 95 -10.43 10.83 1.22
N THR A 96 -11.38 9.97 0.86
CA THR A 96 -11.17 8.84 -0.03
C THR A 96 -12.10 8.92 -1.21
N ARG A 97 -11.67 8.33 -2.31
CA ARG A 97 -12.47 8.19 -3.53
C ARG A 97 -12.37 6.74 -3.99
N VAL A 98 -13.18 6.39 -4.97
CA VAL A 98 -13.20 5.05 -5.53
C VAL A 98 -12.85 5.16 -7.01
N ASP A 99 -11.95 4.31 -7.48
CA ASP A 99 -11.55 4.29 -8.88
C ASP A 99 -12.58 3.56 -9.76
N GLU A 100 -12.31 3.46 -11.05
CA GLU A 100 -13.20 2.82 -12.01
C GLU A 100 -13.41 1.33 -11.73
N ALA A 101 -12.44 0.70 -11.08
CA ALA A 101 -12.51 -0.73 -10.72
C ALA A 101 -13.19 -0.97 -9.37
N GLY A 102 -13.62 0.09 -8.68
CA GLY A 102 -14.25 -0.01 -7.36
C GLY A 102 -13.28 -0.08 -6.20
N VAL A 103 -11.99 0.22 -6.42
CA VAL A 103 -10.97 0.18 -5.37
C VAL A 103 -10.85 1.56 -4.71
N PRO A 104 -10.93 1.66 -3.38
CA PRO A 104 -10.80 2.94 -2.70
C PRO A 104 -9.34 3.42 -2.70
N TYR A 105 -9.17 4.74 -2.78
CA TYR A 105 -7.84 5.35 -2.65
C TYR A 105 -7.94 6.64 -1.87
N VAL A 106 -6.82 7.04 -1.26
CA VAL A 106 -6.73 8.27 -0.48
C VAL A 106 -6.54 9.46 -1.43
N ALA A 107 -7.38 10.48 -1.27
CA ALA A 107 -7.36 11.66 -2.15
C ALA A 107 -6.73 12.90 -1.51
N GLU A 108 -6.46 12.89 -0.19
CA GLU A 108 -5.85 14.02 0.50
C GLU A 108 -4.33 13.83 0.64
N HIS A 109 -3.57 14.91 0.54
CA HIS A 109 -2.12 14.92 0.74
C HIS A 109 -1.35 13.92 -0.13
N THR A 110 -1.84 13.68 -1.34
CA THR A 110 -1.23 12.77 -2.30
C THR A 110 -0.98 13.49 -3.61
N VAL A 111 0.04 13.05 -4.36
CA VAL A 111 0.41 13.66 -5.64
C VAL A 111 0.03 12.79 -6.84
N ALA A 112 -0.21 11.51 -6.62
CA ALA A 112 -0.60 10.57 -7.68
C ALA A 112 -1.18 9.30 -7.05
N HIS A 113 -1.92 8.55 -7.86
CA HIS A 113 -2.37 7.23 -7.45
C HIS A 113 -2.36 6.28 -8.65
N PHE A 114 -2.26 4.98 -8.34
CA PHE A 114 -2.23 3.93 -9.35
C PHE A 114 -3.11 2.78 -8.90
N CYS A 115 -3.88 2.21 -9.82
CA CYS A 115 -4.54 0.93 -9.56
C CYS A 115 -3.62 -0.19 -10.05
N VAL A 116 -3.37 -1.16 -9.18
CA VAL A 116 -2.50 -2.31 -9.49
C VAL A 116 -3.34 -3.58 -9.45
N LYS A 117 -3.28 -4.33 -10.53
CA LYS A 117 -3.89 -5.65 -10.62
C LYS A 117 -2.83 -6.69 -10.31
N VAL A 118 -3.11 -7.55 -9.33
CA VAL A 118 -2.16 -8.57 -8.90
C VAL A 118 -1.96 -9.60 -10.01
N LYS A 119 -0.70 -9.80 -10.38
CA LYS A 119 -0.30 -10.75 -11.41
C LYS A 119 0.41 -11.95 -10.81
N GLN A 120 1.29 -11.72 -9.85
CA GLN A 120 2.07 -12.76 -9.19
C GLN A 120 2.33 -12.40 -7.74
N THR A 121 2.50 -13.42 -6.91
CA THR A 121 2.93 -13.25 -5.52
C THR A 121 4.06 -14.22 -5.23
N MET A 122 4.94 -13.82 -4.32
CA MET A 122 6.07 -14.64 -3.88
C MET A 122 6.21 -14.55 -2.36
N ASP A 123 6.34 -15.69 -1.72
CA ASP A 123 6.53 -15.77 -0.28
C ASP A 123 7.99 -15.45 0.06
N LEU A 124 8.22 -14.39 0.85
CA LEU A 124 9.54 -13.96 1.27
C LEU A 124 9.84 -14.34 2.74
N GLY A 125 9.00 -15.15 3.37
CA GLY A 125 9.11 -15.47 4.80
C GLY A 125 8.17 -14.62 5.63
N THR A 126 8.60 -13.45 6.10
CA THR A 126 7.77 -12.53 6.87
C THR A 126 6.83 -11.69 6.01
N HIS A 127 7.19 -11.50 4.75
CA HIS A 127 6.48 -10.64 3.81
C HIS A 127 6.02 -11.41 2.59
N LEU A 128 5.01 -10.88 1.94
CA LEU A 128 4.57 -11.32 0.62
C LEU A 128 5.01 -10.27 -0.40
N TYR A 129 5.67 -10.72 -1.45
CA TYR A 129 6.03 -9.88 -2.59
C TYR A 129 4.89 -9.96 -3.60
N ILE A 130 4.31 -8.83 -3.93
CA ILE A 130 3.14 -8.75 -4.82
C ILE A 130 3.50 -7.92 -6.04
N MET A 131 3.31 -8.50 -7.22
CA MET A 131 3.56 -7.82 -8.48
C MET A 131 2.33 -7.85 -9.37
#